data_3b03d3bbb08241d49de6b033f655237b
#
_entry.id   3b03d3bbb08241d49de6b033f655237b
#
_cell.length_a   1.000
_cell.length_b   1.000
_cell.length_c   1.000
_cell.angle_alpha   90.00
_cell.angle_beta   90.00
_cell.angle_gamma   90.00
#
_symmetry.space_group_name_H-M   'P 1'
#
loop_
_entity.id
_entity.type
_entity.pdbx_description
1 polymer ?
#
loop_
_entity_poly.entity_id
_entity_poly.type
_entity_poly.pdbx_seq_one_letter_code
_entity_poly.pdbx_strand_id
1 'polypeptide(L)'
;AVRARVSSQAWKHAMRVMFTGEMSDAVETGYRTKKGTDLVAKQIKALAPDKDALKLAQKVIADAGIKSDDKGTKALFFMSTAQAKALAELAVEGCKDKKQYKEALKAAPSADIALFGRMVADDPSLNYDAAAQVAHSISTHTVQNEFDYFTAVDDCAPEDNAGAGHLGTVEYNSATLYRYATVNVLELVRTLGAEQAAQTVRAFGEAFIRSMPTGKQNSFANRTLPDA
;
A
#
# COMPACT_ATOMS: atom_id res chain seq x y z
N ALA A 1 30.64 1.23 9.75
CA ALA A 1 29.84 1.91 10.79
C ALA A 1 28.45 1.26 10.87
N VAL A 2 27.94 1.05 12.07
CA VAL A 2 26.57 0.60 12.31
C VAL A 2 25.63 1.79 12.10
N ARG A 3 24.57 1.60 11.33
CA ARG A 3 23.61 2.65 11.00
C ARG A 3 22.19 2.19 11.32
N ALA A 4 21.37 3.09 11.84
CA ALA A 4 19.92 2.89 11.87
C ALA A 4 19.35 2.97 10.46
N ARG A 5 18.29 2.19 10.20
CA ARG A 5 17.64 2.13 8.90
C ARG A 5 16.14 1.92 9.04
N VAL A 6 15.37 2.68 8.28
CA VAL A 6 13.94 2.42 8.07
C VAL A 6 13.73 1.96 6.63
N SER A 7 13.03 0.85 6.46
CA SER A 7 12.88 0.25 5.13
C SER A 7 12.05 1.13 4.19
N SER A 8 12.40 1.09 2.91
CA SER A 8 11.63 1.76 1.85
C SER A 8 10.17 1.28 1.81
N GLN A 9 9.93 0.03 2.18
CA GLN A 9 8.57 -0.53 2.23
C GLN A 9 7.74 0.12 3.35
N ALA A 10 8.35 0.39 4.52
CA ALA A 10 7.67 1.09 5.61
C ALA A 10 7.28 2.52 5.21
N TRP A 11 8.18 3.22 4.51
CA TRP A 11 7.88 4.55 3.96
C TRP A 11 6.78 4.52 2.90
N LYS A 12 6.86 3.63 1.92
CA LYS A 12 5.81 3.48 0.89
C LYS A 12 4.46 3.12 1.51
N HIS A 13 4.46 2.29 2.56
CA HIS A 13 3.23 1.97 3.28
C HIS A 13 2.65 3.19 3.99
N ALA A 14 3.48 3.97 4.71
CA ALA A 14 3.04 5.19 5.38
C ALA A 14 2.46 6.22 4.39
N MET A 15 3.11 6.41 3.24
CA MET A 15 2.59 7.27 2.17
C MET A 15 1.24 6.78 1.63
N ARG A 16 1.08 5.46 1.40
CA ARG A 16 -0.20 4.90 0.95
C ARG A 16 -1.31 5.06 1.98
N VAL A 17 -1.01 4.90 3.27
CA VAL A 17 -1.99 5.16 4.35
C VAL A 17 -2.44 6.62 4.31
N MET A 18 -1.51 7.55 4.08
CA MET A 18 -1.84 8.97 3.95
C MET A 18 -2.69 9.26 2.69
N PHE A 19 -2.39 8.62 1.56
CA PHE A 19 -3.21 8.73 0.34
C PHE A 19 -4.65 8.25 0.57
N THR A 20 -4.83 7.12 1.25
CA THR A 20 -6.18 6.56 1.50
C THR A 20 -6.94 7.28 2.60
N GLY A 21 -6.29 8.05 3.45
CA GLY A 21 -6.87 8.82 4.55
C GLY A 21 -6.96 10.30 4.23
N GLU A 22 -5.98 11.07 4.69
CA GLU A 22 -5.97 12.54 4.63
C GLU A 22 -6.01 13.11 3.19
N MET A 23 -5.53 12.34 2.21
CA MET A 23 -5.38 12.80 0.82
C MET A 23 -6.31 12.06 -0.16
N SER A 24 -7.36 11.42 0.34
CA SER A 24 -8.30 10.63 -0.47
C SER A 24 -9.01 11.45 -1.56
N ASP A 25 -9.18 12.75 -1.35
CA ASP A 25 -9.78 13.67 -2.32
C ASP A 25 -8.78 14.13 -3.39
N ALA A 26 -7.46 14.00 -3.12
CA ALA A 26 -6.40 14.44 -4.01
C ALA A 26 -5.91 13.34 -4.94
N VAL A 27 -5.94 12.08 -4.51
CA VAL A 27 -5.45 10.93 -5.28
C VAL A 27 -6.36 9.72 -5.13
N GLU A 28 -6.69 9.12 -6.28
CA GLU A 28 -7.35 7.83 -6.28
C GLU A 28 -6.33 6.71 -6.00
N THR A 29 -6.66 5.84 -5.05
CA THR A 29 -5.84 4.69 -4.66
C THR A 29 -6.51 3.37 -5.02
N GLY A 30 -5.69 2.35 -5.31
CA GLY A 30 -6.14 1.00 -5.55
C GLY A 30 -6.26 0.16 -4.28
N TYR A 31 -6.85 -1.01 -4.44
CA TYR A 31 -7.03 -1.99 -3.37
C TYR A 31 -6.02 -3.12 -3.51
N ARG A 32 -5.21 -3.34 -2.49
CA ARG A 32 -4.32 -4.50 -2.39
C ARG A 32 -4.98 -5.56 -1.53
N THR A 33 -5.65 -6.52 -2.17
CA THR A 33 -6.56 -7.43 -1.48
C THR A 33 -6.60 -8.82 -2.12
N LYS A 34 -7.01 -9.83 -1.35
CA LYS A 34 -7.46 -11.12 -1.88
C LYS A 34 -8.92 -11.08 -2.35
N LYS A 35 -9.67 -10.05 -1.99
CA LYS A 35 -11.08 -9.88 -2.37
C LYS A 35 -11.25 -9.16 -3.72
N GLY A 36 -10.33 -9.38 -4.66
CA GLY A 36 -10.40 -8.81 -6.02
C GLY A 36 -11.69 -9.21 -6.75
N THR A 37 -12.14 -10.44 -6.55
CA THR A 37 -13.42 -10.93 -7.09
C THR A 37 -14.61 -10.12 -6.56
N ASP A 38 -14.63 -9.78 -5.27
CA ASP A 38 -15.72 -8.99 -4.66
C ASP A 38 -15.75 -7.57 -5.21
N LEU A 39 -14.58 -6.97 -5.48
CA LEU A 39 -14.49 -5.65 -6.09
C LEU A 39 -15.13 -5.63 -7.48
N VAL A 40 -14.83 -6.63 -8.31
CA VAL A 40 -15.43 -6.76 -9.65
C VAL A 40 -16.92 -7.10 -9.55
N ALA A 41 -17.31 -7.99 -8.63
CA ALA A 41 -18.72 -8.35 -8.43
C ALA A 41 -19.57 -7.15 -8.01
N LYS A 42 -19.02 -6.25 -7.16
CA LYS A 42 -19.67 -5.00 -6.77
C LYS A 42 -19.97 -4.11 -7.99
N GLN A 43 -19.03 -4.01 -8.93
CA GLN A 43 -19.20 -3.23 -10.14
C GLN A 43 -20.22 -3.90 -11.10
N ILE A 44 -20.15 -5.23 -11.26
CA ILE A 44 -21.14 -5.99 -12.07
C ILE A 44 -22.54 -5.79 -11.52
N LYS A 45 -22.73 -5.87 -10.20
CA LYS A 45 -24.04 -5.68 -9.55
C LYS A 45 -24.60 -4.27 -9.78
N ALA A 46 -23.74 -3.26 -9.83
CA ALA A 46 -24.15 -1.90 -10.15
C ALA A 46 -24.58 -1.72 -11.62
N LEU A 47 -23.94 -2.43 -12.56
CA LEU A 47 -24.22 -2.36 -13.99
C LEU A 47 -25.38 -3.27 -14.43
N ALA A 48 -25.50 -4.43 -13.81
CA ALA A 48 -26.48 -5.47 -14.17
C ALA A 48 -26.99 -6.20 -12.91
N PRO A 49 -27.96 -5.61 -12.18
CA PRO A 49 -28.45 -6.15 -10.91
C PRO A 49 -29.02 -7.58 -10.99
N ASP A 50 -29.56 -7.94 -12.16
CA ASP A 50 -30.24 -9.22 -12.40
C ASP A 50 -29.27 -10.39 -12.70
N LYS A 51 -27.97 -10.11 -12.89
CA LYS A 51 -26.97 -11.14 -13.17
C LYS A 51 -26.35 -11.68 -11.88
N ASP A 52 -25.90 -12.94 -11.92
CA ASP A 52 -25.08 -13.52 -10.87
C ASP A 52 -23.68 -12.89 -10.88
N ALA A 53 -23.57 -11.75 -10.17
CA ALA A 53 -22.38 -10.90 -10.18
C ALA A 53 -21.13 -11.63 -9.66
N LEU A 54 -21.28 -12.51 -8.64
CA LEU A 54 -20.15 -13.21 -8.06
C LEU A 54 -19.57 -14.25 -9.02
N LYS A 55 -20.45 -15.05 -9.64
CA LYS A 55 -20.06 -16.07 -10.61
C LYS A 55 -19.40 -15.46 -11.84
N LEU A 56 -19.94 -14.35 -12.33
CA LEU A 56 -19.34 -13.60 -13.46
C LEU A 56 -17.97 -13.04 -13.08
N ALA A 57 -17.83 -12.43 -11.90
CA ALA A 57 -16.57 -11.90 -11.44
C ALA A 57 -15.49 -12.98 -11.28
N GLN A 58 -15.83 -14.13 -10.72
CA GLN A 58 -14.91 -15.27 -10.61
C GLN A 58 -14.39 -15.70 -11.99
N LYS A 59 -15.31 -15.82 -12.95
CA LYS A 59 -14.94 -16.18 -14.33
C LYS A 59 -14.00 -15.16 -14.96
N VAL A 60 -14.33 -13.88 -14.86
CA VAL A 60 -13.55 -12.79 -15.46
C VAL A 60 -12.15 -12.68 -14.85
N ILE A 61 -12.02 -12.80 -13.53
CA ILE A 61 -10.72 -12.81 -12.83
C ILE A 61 -9.87 -14.00 -13.31
N ALA A 62 -10.46 -15.18 -13.46
CA ALA A 62 -9.76 -16.34 -13.99
C ALA A 62 -9.36 -16.17 -15.46
N ASP A 63 -10.26 -15.64 -16.32
CA ASP A 63 -9.98 -15.35 -17.72
C ASP A 63 -8.91 -14.25 -17.89
N ALA A 64 -8.82 -13.31 -16.96
CA ALA A 64 -7.76 -12.31 -16.90
C ALA A 64 -6.39 -12.88 -16.45
N GLY A 65 -6.30 -14.16 -16.07
CA GLY A 65 -5.06 -14.83 -15.71
C GLY A 65 -4.72 -14.79 -14.21
N ILE A 66 -5.64 -14.36 -13.37
CA ILE A 66 -5.45 -14.31 -11.92
C ILE A 66 -6.05 -15.57 -11.29
N LYS A 67 -5.22 -16.34 -10.58
CA LYS A 67 -5.68 -17.53 -9.87
C LYS A 67 -6.58 -17.14 -8.70
N SER A 68 -7.79 -17.69 -8.68
CA SER A 68 -8.79 -17.47 -7.63
C SER A 68 -9.44 -18.79 -7.21
N ASP A 69 -10.05 -18.77 -6.03
CA ASP A 69 -10.91 -19.83 -5.49
C ASP A 69 -12.18 -19.20 -4.91
N ASP A 70 -12.99 -19.98 -4.22
CA ASP A 70 -14.26 -19.52 -3.62
C ASP A 70 -14.08 -18.42 -2.56
N LYS A 71 -12.85 -18.26 -2.03
CA LYS A 71 -12.49 -17.27 -1.01
C LYS A 71 -11.86 -15.99 -1.58
N GLY A 72 -11.65 -15.96 -2.91
CA GLY A 72 -11.04 -14.82 -3.60
C GLY A 72 -9.77 -15.18 -4.38
N THR A 73 -8.88 -14.20 -4.60
CA THR A 73 -7.60 -14.44 -5.29
C THR A 73 -6.61 -15.17 -4.39
N LYS A 74 -5.86 -16.13 -4.91
CA LYS A 74 -4.88 -16.91 -4.12
C LYS A 74 -3.78 -16.03 -3.52
N ALA A 75 -3.33 -15.02 -4.27
CA ALA A 75 -2.38 -14.02 -3.81
C ALA A 75 -3.05 -12.65 -3.64
N LEU A 76 -2.43 -11.75 -2.89
CA LEU A 76 -2.83 -10.34 -2.86
C LEU A 76 -2.69 -9.76 -4.27
N PHE A 77 -3.78 -9.25 -4.81
CA PHE A 77 -3.78 -8.54 -6.07
C PHE A 77 -4.03 -7.05 -5.85
N PHE A 78 -3.33 -6.22 -6.62
CA PHE A 78 -3.42 -4.77 -6.52
C PHE A 78 -4.19 -4.23 -7.73
N MET A 79 -5.39 -3.68 -7.52
CA MET A 79 -6.31 -3.28 -8.58
C MET A 79 -6.95 -1.93 -8.26
N SER A 80 -7.06 -1.05 -9.27
CA SER A 80 -7.80 0.20 -9.17
C SER A 80 -9.32 -0.02 -9.30
N THR A 81 -10.10 0.94 -8.86
CA THR A 81 -11.56 0.94 -9.07
C THR A 81 -11.89 0.96 -10.56
N ALA A 82 -11.15 1.74 -11.34
CA ALA A 82 -11.32 1.84 -12.79
C ALA A 82 -11.06 0.49 -13.48
N GLN A 83 -10.01 -0.24 -13.08
CA GLN A 83 -9.73 -1.59 -13.59
C GLN A 83 -10.84 -2.58 -13.24
N ALA A 84 -11.35 -2.55 -12.01
CA ALA A 84 -12.47 -3.39 -11.60
C ALA A 84 -13.74 -3.09 -12.40
N LYS A 85 -14.00 -1.80 -12.68
CA LYS A 85 -15.13 -1.36 -13.51
C LYS A 85 -14.98 -1.82 -14.95
N ALA A 86 -13.83 -1.64 -15.57
CA ALA A 86 -13.57 -2.10 -16.94
C ALA A 86 -13.75 -3.61 -17.09
N LEU A 87 -13.30 -4.40 -16.12
CA LEU A 87 -13.54 -5.84 -16.09
C LEU A 87 -15.05 -6.17 -15.99
N ALA A 88 -15.79 -5.41 -15.19
CA ALA A 88 -17.22 -5.59 -15.01
C ALA A 88 -18.00 -5.25 -16.29
N GLU A 89 -17.64 -4.18 -16.99
CA GLU A 89 -18.24 -3.79 -18.26
C GLU A 89 -18.07 -4.90 -19.31
N LEU A 90 -16.85 -5.39 -19.52
CA LEU A 90 -16.57 -6.51 -20.41
C LEU A 90 -17.33 -7.79 -20.02
N ALA A 91 -17.49 -8.05 -18.72
CA ALA A 91 -18.26 -9.19 -18.22
C ALA A 91 -19.75 -9.08 -18.55
N VAL A 92 -20.33 -7.89 -18.37
CA VAL A 92 -21.76 -7.61 -18.65
C VAL A 92 -22.05 -7.70 -20.15
N GLU A 93 -21.14 -7.22 -20.99
CA GLU A 93 -21.21 -7.32 -22.45
C GLU A 93 -21.02 -8.76 -22.97
N GLY A 94 -20.57 -9.67 -22.11
CA GLY A 94 -20.37 -11.07 -22.47
C GLY A 94 -19.09 -11.32 -23.28
N CYS A 95 -18.09 -10.49 -23.11
CA CYS A 95 -16.78 -10.64 -23.74
C CYS A 95 -16.19 -12.03 -23.47
N LYS A 96 -15.61 -12.66 -24.50
CA LYS A 96 -14.96 -13.98 -24.42
C LYS A 96 -13.46 -13.90 -24.68
N ASP A 97 -12.96 -12.72 -25.04
CA ASP A 97 -11.55 -12.52 -25.37
C ASP A 97 -10.73 -12.24 -24.09
N LYS A 98 -9.92 -13.23 -23.73
CA LYS A 98 -9.01 -13.12 -22.57
C LYS A 98 -7.99 -12.00 -22.69
N LYS A 99 -7.64 -11.57 -23.91
CA LYS A 99 -6.70 -10.45 -24.11
C LYS A 99 -7.32 -9.14 -23.63
N GLN A 100 -8.59 -8.91 -23.94
CA GLN A 100 -9.29 -7.70 -23.52
C GLN A 100 -9.35 -7.58 -21.98
N TYR A 101 -9.56 -8.67 -21.26
CA TYR A 101 -9.51 -8.67 -19.80
C TYR A 101 -8.12 -8.32 -19.25
N LYS A 102 -7.05 -8.84 -19.89
CA LYS A 102 -5.67 -8.46 -19.50
C LYS A 102 -5.36 -7.01 -19.81
N GLU A 103 -5.83 -6.50 -20.94
CA GLU A 103 -5.67 -5.09 -21.31
C GLU A 103 -6.42 -4.17 -20.33
N ALA A 104 -7.64 -4.54 -19.94
CA ALA A 104 -8.41 -3.81 -18.91
C ALA A 104 -7.65 -3.73 -17.56
N LEU A 105 -6.94 -4.80 -17.18
CA LEU A 105 -6.09 -4.79 -15.98
C LEU A 105 -4.80 -3.96 -16.14
N LYS A 106 -4.36 -3.70 -17.36
CA LYS A 106 -3.19 -2.84 -17.63
C LYS A 106 -3.59 -1.37 -17.82
N ALA A 107 -4.81 -1.11 -18.22
CA ALA A 107 -5.31 0.25 -18.40
C ALA A 107 -5.67 0.89 -17.05
N ALA A 108 -5.70 2.22 -17.01
CA ALA A 108 -6.22 3.04 -15.90
C ALA A 108 -5.75 2.59 -14.49
N PRO A 109 -4.44 2.49 -14.21
CA PRO A 109 -3.97 2.22 -12.87
C PRO A 109 -4.31 3.39 -11.96
N SER A 110 -4.46 3.14 -10.66
CA SER A 110 -4.52 4.20 -9.66
C SER A 110 -3.15 4.85 -9.44
N ALA A 111 -3.13 6.02 -8.83
CA ALA A 111 -1.91 6.78 -8.57
C ALA A 111 -0.85 5.97 -7.81
N ASP A 112 -1.26 5.19 -6.82
CA ASP A 112 -0.35 4.36 -6.02
C ASP A 112 0.15 3.12 -6.78
N ILE A 113 -0.61 2.56 -7.73
CA ILE A 113 -0.12 1.53 -8.66
C ILE A 113 0.94 2.13 -9.60
N ALA A 114 0.67 3.30 -10.18
CA ALA A 114 1.60 3.98 -11.07
C ALA A 114 2.91 4.40 -10.36
N LEU A 115 2.81 4.89 -9.11
CA LEU A 115 3.97 5.29 -8.31
C LEU A 115 4.80 4.08 -7.84
N PHE A 116 4.16 3.09 -7.24
CA PHE A 116 4.87 2.04 -6.48
C PHE A 116 4.94 0.69 -7.19
N GLY A 117 4.29 0.58 -8.34
CA GLY A 117 4.27 -0.61 -9.15
C GLY A 117 3.35 -1.71 -8.63
N ARG A 118 3.19 -2.72 -9.47
CA ARG A 118 2.47 -3.95 -9.15
C ARG A 118 3.24 -5.15 -9.67
N MET A 119 3.48 -6.13 -8.80
CA MET A 119 4.02 -7.42 -9.18
C MET A 119 2.92 -8.48 -9.07
N VAL A 120 2.76 -9.27 -10.13
CA VAL A 120 1.81 -10.37 -10.21
C VAL A 120 2.60 -11.65 -10.47
N ALA A 121 2.73 -12.48 -9.45
CA ALA A 121 3.55 -13.70 -9.53
C ALA A 121 2.98 -14.73 -10.52
N ASP A 122 1.64 -14.80 -10.64
CA ASP A 122 0.95 -15.74 -11.52
C ASP A 122 1.05 -15.38 -13.01
N ASP A 123 1.13 -14.09 -13.33
CA ASP A 123 1.24 -13.60 -14.70
C ASP A 123 2.09 -12.33 -14.76
N PRO A 124 3.41 -12.44 -15.06
CA PRO A 124 4.30 -11.29 -15.17
C PRO A 124 3.86 -10.24 -16.21
N SER A 125 3.02 -10.63 -17.19
CA SER A 125 2.51 -9.68 -18.18
C SER A 125 1.59 -8.61 -17.58
N LEU A 126 1.09 -8.82 -16.37
CA LEU A 126 0.27 -7.89 -15.61
C LEU A 126 1.09 -7.01 -14.64
N ASN A 127 2.40 -7.16 -14.63
CA ASN A 127 3.28 -6.31 -13.82
C ASN A 127 3.18 -4.86 -14.26
N TYR A 128 3.40 -3.98 -13.29
CA TYR A 128 3.47 -2.54 -13.50
C TYR A 128 4.80 -2.03 -12.92
N ASP A 129 5.59 -1.37 -13.74
CA ASP A 129 6.84 -0.76 -13.28
C ASP A 129 6.53 0.48 -12.45
N ALA A 130 7.28 0.66 -11.37
CA ALA A 130 7.12 1.79 -10.47
C ALA A 130 7.73 3.05 -11.07
N ALA A 131 6.95 4.13 -11.16
CA ALA A 131 7.48 5.43 -11.51
C ALA A 131 8.29 6.09 -10.39
N ALA A 132 8.08 5.70 -9.13
CA ALA A 132 8.80 6.22 -7.98
C ALA A 132 9.80 5.20 -7.42
N GLN A 133 11.00 5.69 -7.11
CA GLN A 133 11.99 4.94 -6.34
C GLN A 133 12.14 5.60 -4.97
N VAL A 134 11.93 4.84 -3.90
CA VAL A 134 12.07 5.30 -2.51
C VAL A 134 13.18 4.50 -1.88
N ALA A 135 14.23 5.18 -1.44
CA ALA A 135 15.35 4.55 -0.75
C ALA A 135 14.98 4.12 0.67
N HIS A 136 15.73 3.16 1.22
CA HIS A 136 15.76 3.01 2.68
C HIS A 136 16.30 4.31 3.29
N SER A 137 15.68 4.82 4.33
CA SER A 137 16.31 5.90 5.09
C SER A 137 17.43 5.34 5.97
N ILE A 138 18.50 6.08 6.09
CA ILE A 138 19.72 5.65 6.79
C ILE A 138 20.15 6.80 7.72
N SER A 139 20.60 6.46 8.94
CA SER A 139 21.13 7.47 9.85
C SER A 139 22.35 8.15 9.24
N THR A 140 22.47 9.45 9.45
CA THR A 140 23.61 10.26 8.98
C THR A 140 24.88 10.00 9.79
N HIS A 141 24.75 9.36 10.94
CA HIS A 141 25.84 9.02 11.86
C HIS A 141 25.79 7.56 12.31
N THR A 142 26.84 7.07 12.93
CA THR A 142 26.88 5.77 13.61
C THR A 142 25.92 5.79 14.79
N VAL A 143 25.18 4.70 14.98
CA VAL A 143 24.27 4.52 16.10
C VAL A 143 24.72 3.37 17.00
N GLN A 144 24.35 3.49 18.27
CA GLN A 144 24.44 2.42 19.24
C GLN A 144 23.04 2.15 19.78
N ASN A 145 22.71 0.88 19.97
CA ASN A 145 21.45 0.52 20.61
C ASN A 145 21.54 0.85 22.10
N GLU A 146 20.48 1.48 22.59
CA GLU A 146 20.25 1.74 24.00
C GLU A 146 19.14 0.83 24.49
N PHE A 147 19.08 0.60 25.79
CA PHE A 147 18.16 -0.33 26.40
C PHE A 147 17.36 0.40 27.48
N ASP A 148 16.06 0.23 27.45
CA ASP A 148 15.14 0.75 28.44
C ASP A 148 14.44 -0.40 29.14
N TYR A 149 14.48 -0.43 30.47
CA TYR A 149 13.76 -1.39 31.29
C TYR A 149 12.33 -0.93 31.47
N PHE A 150 11.41 -1.84 31.36
CA PHE A 150 10.02 -1.59 31.72
C PHE A 150 9.51 -2.68 32.67
N THR A 151 8.67 -2.27 33.60
CA THR A 151 8.01 -3.18 34.53
C THR A 151 6.51 -2.87 34.57
N ALA A 152 5.71 -3.87 34.94
CA ALA A 152 4.30 -3.69 35.28
C ALA A 152 4.16 -3.81 36.79
N VAL A 153 3.54 -2.82 37.41
CA VAL A 153 3.22 -2.83 38.84
C VAL A 153 1.78 -3.28 38.98
N ASP A 154 1.52 -4.18 39.94
CA ASP A 154 0.17 -4.60 40.29
C ASP A 154 -0.39 -3.66 41.37
N ASP A 155 -1.33 -2.80 40.99
CA ASP A 155 -1.95 -1.81 41.88
C ASP A 155 -2.77 -2.46 43.05
N CYS A 156 -3.06 -3.73 42.96
CA CYS A 156 -3.78 -4.51 43.95
C CYS A 156 -2.90 -5.48 44.77
N ALA A 157 -1.61 -5.52 44.48
CA ALA A 157 -0.70 -6.39 45.22
C ALA A 157 -0.51 -5.92 46.66
N PRO A 158 -0.37 -6.86 47.65
CA PRO A 158 -0.03 -6.50 49.04
C PRO A 158 1.30 -5.76 49.05
N GLU A 159 1.43 -4.79 50.00
CA GLU A 159 2.64 -3.94 50.14
C GLU A 159 3.94 -4.74 50.27
N ASP A 160 3.87 -5.94 50.82
CA ASP A 160 5.02 -6.83 51.04
C ASP A 160 5.50 -7.52 49.76
N ASN A 161 4.76 -7.44 48.66
CA ASN A 161 5.04 -8.12 47.39
C ASN A 161 4.79 -7.21 46.18
N ALA A 162 5.22 -5.96 46.27
CA ALA A 162 5.19 -5.02 45.16
C ALA A 162 6.19 -5.38 44.02
N GLY A 163 6.55 -6.65 43.93
CA GLY A 163 7.39 -7.17 42.87
C GLY A 163 6.77 -6.92 41.50
N ALA A 164 7.59 -6.56 40.56
CA ALA A 164 7.18 -6.37 39.16
C ALA A 164 6.53 -7.63 38.62
N GLY A 165 5.26 -7.55 38.25
CA GLY A 165 4.54 -8.66 37.61
C GLY A 165 5.16 -9.06 36.26
N HIS A 166 5.92 -8.16 35.65
CA HIS A 166 6.66 -8.38 34.43
C HIS A 166 7.84 -7.43 34.34
N LEU A 167 9.02 -7.95 34.00
CA LEU A 167 10.22 -7.18 33.69
C LEU A 167 10.63 -7.46 32.25
N GLY A 168 10.79 -6.43 31.45
CA GLY A 168 11.26 -6.55 30.09
C GLY A 168 12.26 -5.46 29.72
N THR A 169 12.85 -5.58 28.54
CA THR A 169 13.78 -4.61 27.99
C THR A 169 13.37 -4.26 26.56
N VAL A 170 13.33 -2.97 26.25
CA VAL A 170 13.11 -2.45 24.90
C VAL A 170 14.45 -1.87 24.39
N GLU A 171 14.81 -2.29 23.18
CA GLU A 171 15.94 -1.69 22.48
C GLU A 171 15.46 -0.49 21.67
N TYR A 172 16.21 0.60 21.72
CA TYR A 172 15.96 1.80 20.95
C TYR A 172 17.25 2.48 20.51
N ASN A 173 17.15 3.41 19.58
CA ASN A 173 18.24 4.29 19.20
C ASN A 173 17.69 5.65 18.80
N SER A 174 18.50 6.70 18.98
CA SER A 174 18.22 8.04 18.48
C SER A 174 19.07 8.29 17.24
N ALA A 175 18.44 8.72 16.14
CA ALA A 175 19.17 8.94 14.90
C ALA A 175 18.52 10.00 14.02
N THR A 176 19.35 10.85 13.42
CA THR A 176 18.94 11.68 12.28
C THR A 176 18.96 10.82 11.03
N LEU A 177 17.82 10.69 10.38
CA LEU A 177 17.63 9.83 9.20
C LEU A 177 17.60 10.66 7.92
N TYR A 178 18.47 10.30 6.98
CA TYR A 178 18.42 10.83 5.61
C TYR A 178 17.42 10.02 4.77
N ARG A 179 16.52 10.73 4.07
CA ARG A 179 15.53 10.15 3.16
C ARG A 179 15.79 10.62 1.73
N TYR A 180 15.56 9.71 0.78
CA TYR A 180 15.74 10.00 -0.64
C TYR A 180 14.68 9.27 -1.47
N ALA A 181 14.14 9.97 -2.47
CA ALA A 181 13.25 9.38 -3.47
C ALA A 181 13.40 10.08 -4.81
N THR A 182 13.08 9.37 -5.88
CA THR A 182 12.97 9.91 -7.23
C THR A 182 11.61 9.56 -7.82
N VAL A 183 11.11 10.39 -8.73
CA VAL A 183 9.87 10.15 -9.47
C VAL A 183 10.12 10.39 -10.96
N ASN A 184 9.82 9.40 -11.79
CA ASN A 184 9.80 9.54 -13.24
C ASN A 184 8.46 10.19 -13.67
N VAL A 185 8.48 11.51 -13.79
CA VAL A 185 7.29 12.30 -14.14
C VAL A 185 6.79 11.97 -15.55
N LEU A 186 7.72 11.72 -16.50
CA LEU A 186 7.35 11.38 -17.87
C LEU A 186 6.57 10.06 -17.92
N GLU A 187 6.98 9.09 -17.13
CA GLU A 187 6.26 7.82 -17.02
C GLU A 187 4.87 8.00 -16.39
N LEU A 188 4.74 8.85 -15.36
CA LEU A 188 3.43 9.17 -14.79
C LEU A 188 2.53 9.86 -15.80
N VAL A 189 3.05 10.80 -16.59
CA VAL A 189 2.26 11.48 -17.65
C VAL A 189 1.81 10.48 -18.71
N ARG A 190 2.68 9.55 -19.11
CA ARG A 190 2.34 8.49 -20.08
C ARG A 190 1.23 7.58 -19.55
N THR A 191 1.22 7.31 -18.24
CA THR A 191 0.35 6.31 -17.60
C THR A 191 -0.98 6.90 -17.13
N LEU A 192 -0.95 8.10 -16.55
CA LEU A 192 -2.11 8.74 -15.90
C LEU A 192 -2.66 9.93 -16.70
N GLY A 193 -1.92 10.43 -17.69
CA GLY A 193 -2.17 11.72 -18.32
C GLY A 193 -1.60 12.89 -17.53
N ALA A 194 -1.49 14.06 -18.14
CA ALA A 194 -0.74 15.20 -17.60
C ALA A 194 -1.34 15.74 -16.28
N GLU A 195 -2.66 15.86 -16.23
CA GLU A 195 -3.37 16.43 -15.08
C GLU A 195 -3.25 15.53 -13.83
N GLN A 196 -3.59 14.24 -13.96
CA GLN A 196 -3.48 13.29 -12.86
C GLN A 196 -2.03 13.06 -12.44
N ALA A 197 -1.08 13.08 -13.39
CA ALA A 197 0.35 12.99 -13.08
C ALA A 197 0.80 14.17 -12.22
N ALA A 198 0.39 15.39 -12.53
CA ALA A 198 0.72 16.58 -11.74
C ALA A 198 0.15 16.50 -10.32
N GLN A 199 -1.11 16.09 -10.18
CA GLN A 199 -1.74 15.87 -8.87
C GLN A 199 -1.01 14.76 -8.09
N THR A 200 -0.67 13.66 -8.74
CA THR A 200 0.05 12.52 -8.15
C THR A 200 1.45 12.91 -7.67
N VAL A 201 2.19 13.69 -8.45
CA VAL A 201 3.54 14.18 -8.05
C VAL A 201 3.45 15.10 -6.85
N ARG A 202 2.47 16.02 -6.83
CA ARG A 202 2.23 16.91 -5.68
C ARG A 202 1.89 16.11 -4.42
N ALA A 203 0.94 15.18 -4.53
CA ALA A 203 0.56 14.33 -3.42
C ALA A 203 1.72 13.43 -2.93
N PHE A 204 2.53 12.90 -3.86
CA PHE A 204 3.73 12.13 -3.51
C PHE A 204 4.72 12.99 -2.71
N GLY A 205 4.99 14.21 -3.15
CA GLY A 205 5.90 15.13 -2.46
C GLY A 205 5.40 15.45 -1.04
N GLU A 206 4.14 15.79 -0.89
CA GLU A 206 3.53 16.04 0.41
C GLU A 206 3.56 14.80 1.31
N ALA A 207 3.15 13.64 0.81
CA ALA A 207 3.19 12.40 1.58
C ALA A 207 4.62 11.96 1.91
N PHE A 208 5.59 12.20 1.03
CA PHE A 208 7.00 11.93 1.30
C PHE A 208 7.52 12.77 2.46
N ILE A 209 7.10 14.03 2.58
CA ILE A 209 7.48 14.93 3.68
C ILE A 209 6.75 14.55 4.98
N ARG A 210 5.43 14.41 4.94
CA ARG A 210 4.57 14.33 6.13
C ARG A 210 4.35 12.92 6.68
N SER A 211 4.42 11.89 5.83
CA SER A 211 4.16 10.53 6.29
C SER A 211 5.31 9.96 7.12
N MET A 212 4.96 9.21 8.15
CA MET A 212 5.89 8.54 9.05
C MET A 212 5.36 7.14 9.40
N PRO A 213 6.20 6.09 9.42
CA PRO A 213 5.81 4.82 10.02
C PRO A 213 5.41 4.98 11.48
N THR A 214 4.34 4.30 11.89
CA THR A 214 3.70 4.50 13.20
C THR A 214 4.20 3.54 14.29
N GLY A 215 5.17 2.69 13.99
CA GLY A 215 5.72 1.75 14.96
C GLY A 215 6.30 2.46 16.18
N LYS A 216 5.88 2.05 17.38
CA LYS A 216 6.32 2.61 18.67
C LYS A 216 6.04 4.11 18.87
N GLN A 217 5.18 4.73 18.05
CA GLN A 217 4.91 6.18 18.14
C GLN A 217 4.43 6.65 19.52
N ASN A 218 3.64 5.82 20.21
CA ASN A 218 3.11 6.16 21.53
C ASN A 218 4.17 6.07 22.65
N SER A 219 5.20 5.24 22.45
CA SER A 219 6.28 5.07 23.42
C SER A 219 7.40 6.08 23.24
N PHE A 220 7.74 6.42 21.98
CA PHE A 220 8.92 7.23 21.66
C PHE A 220 8.61 8.58 21.02
N ALA A 221 7.33 8.90 20.79
CA ALA A 221 6.91 10.16 20.14
C ALA A 221 7.67 10.46 18.83
N ASN A 222 7.98 9.43 18.05
CA ASN A 222 8.91 9.47 16.93
C ASN A 222 8.30 9.97 15.60
N ARG A 223 7.10 10.57 15.64
CA ARG A 223 6.48 11.19 14.48
C ARG A 223 6.91 12.65 14.35
N THR A 224 8.07 12.85 13.78
CA THR A 224 8.64 14.18 13.52
C THR A 224 8.52 14.53 12.04
N LEU A 225 8.37 15.81 11.73
CA LEU A 225 8.53 16.32 10.37
C LEU A 225 10.01 16.49 10.05
N PRO A 226 10.41 16.41 8.77
CA PRO A 226 11.77 16.74 8.36
C PRO A 226 12.12 18.19 8.66
N ASP A 227 13.38 18.46 8.94
CA ASP A 227 13.89 19.81 9.16
C ASP A 227 14.31 20.51 7.85
N ALA A 228 14.52 19.75 6.77
CA ALA A 228 14.92 20.25 5.45
C ALA A 228 14.43 19.32 4.33
#